data_96a2c1b40a6a04c3325c58f2431d406e
#
_entry.id   96a2c1b40a6a04c3325c58f2431d406e
#
_cell.length_a   1.000
_cell.length_b   1.000
_cell.length_c   1.000
_cell.angle_alpha   90.00
_cell.angle_beta   90.00
_cell.angle_gamma   90.00
#
_symmetry.space_group_name_H-M   'P 1'
#
loop_
_entity.id
_entity.type
_entity.pdbx_description
1 polymer ?
#
loop_
_entity_poly.entity_id
_entity_poly.type
_entity_poly.pdbx_seq_one_letter_code
_entity_poly.pdbx_strand_id
1 'polypeptide(L)'
;MSKLLPGHLHYEGASRERPRGFSPCSPLTLPPPLPSAAASSHSLGFFYLGVSEPGQGLPQFIAVGYMDDQLFAQYDSSTRKYQPRVPWMGRVDQFDPQYWDMQLISFSITKKQIPKLNLQIAHECCGPPDSPPDSPPLPGLHTLQWMYGCELSGDGSKGGAFQDGYDGRDFLSFDKETLTWTAVDVRAQLTKWNWEAKPNFAWKIKAYLEEECIERLQRYLGYGKEFLLLRRGVQPPEVKVTRQKSSTEDVETLVCQAHGFYPKEIEATWTKDGQRWEHETFRSRVAPNPDGTYYISLYTDVEPEERGRYRCRVDHAGLSQPLALAWEGPVGERQLGRGEGTDWGLDSGKLSFP
;
A
#
# COMPACT_ATOMS: atom_id res chain seq x y z
N MET A 1 -54.42 27.29 8.83
CA MET A 1 -55.67 26.87 8.18
C MET A 1 -55.37 25.55 7.51
N SER A 2 -55.70 24.51 8.13
CA SER A 2 -56.82 23.53 8.01
C SER A 2 -56.52 22.49 6.97
N LYS A 3 -56.16 21.27 7.44
CA LYS A 3 -56.99 20.02 7.53
C LYS A 3 -57.29 19.42 6.17
N LEU A 4 -57.16 18.14 5.84
CA LEU A 4 -57.67 16.89 6.45
C LEU A 4 -57.06 15.66 5.74
N LEU A 5 -56.74 14.61 6.47
CA LEU A 5 -56.85 13.15 6.12
C LEU A 5 -58.36 12.78 6.32
N PRO A 6 -58.88 11.54 6.03
CA PRO A 6 -58.31 10.23 5.78
C PRO A 6 -59.06 9.34 4.75
N GLY A 7 -58.72 8.06 4.62
CA GLY A 7 -59.56 7.08 3.96
C GLY A 7 -59.01 5.64 3.91
N HIS A 8 -59.24 4.85 4.98
CA HIS A 8 -59.17 3.41 4.99
C HIS A 8 -60.24 2.79 4.09
N LEU A 9 -59.92 1.71 3.38
CA LEU A 9 -60.91 0.72 2.92
C LEU A 9 -60.33 -0.70 3.10
N HIS A 10 -60.93 -1.38 4.04
CA HIS A 10 -60.93 -2.84 4.17
C HIS A 10 -61.69 -3.50 3.02
N TYR A 11 -61.19 -4.65 2.56
CA TYR A 11 -62.04 -5.63 1.87
C TYR A 11 -61.74 -7.06 2.42
N GLU A 12 -62.77 -7.63 3.02
CA GLU A 12 -62.83 -9.02 3.49
C GLU A 12 -63.21 -9.98 2.35
N GLY A 13 -62.61 -11.14 2.39
CA GLY A 13 -63.18 -12.43 2.30
C GLY A 13 -63.79 -12.92 0.98
N ALA A 14 -63.14 -13.92 0.38
CA ALA A 14 -63.84 -15.09 -0.22
C ALA A 14 -62.89 -16.28 -0.38
N SER A 15 -63.16 -17.31 0.40
CA SER A 15 -62.61 -18.67 0.29
C SER A 15 -63.03 -19.30 -1.07
N ARG A 16 -62.07 -19.85 -1.82
CA ARG A 16 -62.37 -20.88 -2.83
C ARG A 16 -61.30 -21.95 -2.85
N GLU A 17 -61.78 -23.17 -2.87
CA GLU A 17 -61.16 -24.48 -2.80
C GLU A 17 -60.04 -24.70 -3.81
N ARG A 18 -59.02 -25.49 -3.42
CA ARG A 18 -57.88 -25.95 -4.24
C ARG A 18 -58.28 -27.19 -5.05
N PRO A 19 -57.88 -27.25 -6.35
CA PRO A 19 -57.68 -28.53 -7.03
C PRO A 19 -56.27 -29.07 -6.73
N ARG A 20 -56.18 -30.38 -6.48
CA ARG A 20 -54.94 -31.12 -6.26
C ARG A 20 -54.11 -31.26 -7.55
N GLY A 21 -52.79 -31.17 -7.38
CA GLY A 21 -51.81 -31.88 -8.18
C GLY A 21 -51.11 -31.09 -9.25
N PHE A 22 -50.00 -30.44 -8.86
CA PHE A 22 -48.81 -30.30 -9.69
C PHE A 22 -47.61 -30.25 -8.73
N SER A 23 -46.63 -31.16 -8.91
CA SER A 23 -45.35 -31.12 -8.24
C SER A 23 -44.64 -29.83 -8.60
N PRO A 24 -44.02 -29.11 -7.61
CA PRO A 24 -43.25 -27.95 -7.93
C PRO A 24 -41.94 -28.38 -8.61
N CYS A 25 -41.71 -27.86 -9.82
CA CYS A 25 -40.40 -27.85 -10.45
C CYS A 25 -39.41 -27.21 -9.49
N SER A 26 -38.32 -27.92 -9.18
CA SER A 26 -37.19 -27.37 -8.44
C SER A 26 -36.73 -26.08 -9.13
N PRO A 27 -36.49 -25.00 -8.39
CA PRO A 27 -35.89 -23.79 -8.97
C PRO A 27 -34.50 -24.15 -9.48
N LEU A 28 -34.29 -23.90 -10.78
CA LEU A 28 -32.93 -23.85 -11.35
C LEU A 28 -32.15 -22.80 -10.59
N THR A 29 -31.29 -23.26 -9.67
CA THR A 29 -30.27 -22.42 -9.07
C THR A 29 -29.34 -21.98 -10.20
N LEU A 30 -29.46 -20.72 -10.59
CA LEU A 30 -28.45 -20.05 -11.42
C LEU A 30 -27.10 -20.25 -10.71
N PRO A 31 -26.03 -20.63 -11.44
CA PRO A 31 -24.71 -20.66 -10.85
C PRO A 31 -24.40 -19.27 -10.27
N PRO A 32 -23.68 -19.18 -9.13
CA PRO A 32 -23.29 -17.91 -8.58
C PRO A 32 -22.57 -17.12 -9.67
N PRO A 33 -22.79 -15.80 -9.76
CA PRO A 33 -22.06 -14.98 -10.71
C PRO A 33 -20.58 -15.24 -10.50
N LEU A 34 -19.86 -15.52 -11.59
CA LEU A 34 -18.39 -15.59 -11.58
C LEU A 34 -17.90 -14.36 -10.81
N PRO A 35 -16.91 -14.50 -9.92
CA PRO A 35 -16.34 -13.36 -9.22
C PRO A 35 -15.97 -12.35 -10.31
N SER A 36 -16.59 -11.18 -10.25
CA SER A 36 -16.24 -10.04 -11.10
C SER A 36 -14.74 -9.90 -11.01
N ALA A 37 -14.05 -9.98 -12.15
CA ALA A 37 -12.63 -9.66 -12.20
C ALA A 37 -12.47 -8.35 -11.42
N ALA A 38 -11.75 -8.38 -10.32
CA ALA A 38 -11.59 -7.23 -9.45
C ALA A 38 -11.18 -6.07 -10.35
N ALA A 39 -12.04 -5.06 -10.43
CA ALA A 39 -11.84 -3.93 -11.31
C ALA A 39 -10.51 -3.29 -10.90
N SER A 40 -9.50 -3.32 -11.78
CA SER A 40 -8.15 -2.87 -11.48
C SER A 40 -8.19 -1.40 -11.09
N SER A 41 -7.70 -1.07 -9.90
CA SER A 41 -7.45 0.30 -9.46
C SER A 41 -6.09 0.76 -9.97
N HIS A 42 -6.00 2.02 -10.38
CA HIS A 42 -4.75 2.65 -10.81
C HIS A 42 -4.47 3.90 -9.99
N SER A 43 -3.20 4.17 -9.72
CA SER A 43 -2.79 5.31 -8.91
C SER A 43 -1.66 6.10 -9.55
N LEU A 44 -1.63 7.41 -9.30
CA LEU A 44 -0.55 8.32 -9.65
C LEU A 44 -0.18 9.14 -8.42
N GLY A 45 1.04 8.99 -7.93
CA GLY A 45 1.52 9.67 -6.74
C GLY A 45 2.83 10.41 -6.97
N PHE A 46 2.98 11.56 -6.31
CA PHE A 46 4.21 12.34 -6.31
C PHE A 46 4.67 12.56 -4.87
N PHE A 47 5.97 12.39 -4.66
CA PHE A 47 6.60 12.56 -3.35
C PHE A 47 7.78 13.50 -3.52
N TYR A 48 7.80 14.56 -2.72
CA TYR A 48 8.86 15.56 -2.73
C TYR A 48 9.54 15.59 -1.36
N LEU A 49 10.85 15.69 -1.38
CA LEU A 49 11.67 15.91 -0.20
C LEU A 49 12.48 17.20 -0.39
N GLY A 50 12.25 18.16 0.47
CA GLY A 50 13.06 19.36 0.61
C GLY A 50 13.93 19.28 1.85
N VAL A 51 15.22 19.68 1.74
CA VAL A 51 16.18 19.70 2.84
C VAL A 51 16.65 21.15 3.04
N SER A 52 16.53 21.66 4.29
CA SER A 52 16.83 23.05 4.60
C SER A 52 18.31 23.37 4.43
N GLU A 53 19.17 22.49 4.92
CA GLU A 53 20.64 22.62 4.87
C GLU A 53 21.24 21.39 4.19
N PRO A 54 21.42 21.44 2.85
CA PRO A 54 22.03 20.33 2.14
C PRO A 54 23.51 20.22 2.51
N GLY A 55 23.82 19.31 3.42
CA GLY A 55 25.17 18.97 3.82
C GLY A 55 25.45 17.50 3.55
N GLN A 56 26.72 17.14 3.32
CA GLN A 56 27.18 15.75 3.35
C GLN A 56 26.42 14.75 2.47
N GLY A 57 26.16 15.12 1.21
CA GLY A 57 25.71 14.14 0.21
C GLY A 57 24.20 14.04 -0.01
N LEU A 58 23.37 14.79 0.71
CA LEU A 58 21.95 14.89 0.42
C LEU A 58 21.66 16.07 -0.54
N PRO A 59 20.89 15.86 -1.62
CA PRO A 59 20.42 16.94 -2.44
C PRO A 59 19.41 17.83 -1.71
N GLN A 60 19.40 19.13 -2.02
CA GLN A 60 18.44 20.06 -1.41
C GLN A 60 16.98 19.73 -1.74
N PHE A 61 16.74 19.12 -2.90
CA PHE A 61 15.40 18.77 -3.34
C PHE A 61 15.41 17.52 -4.21
N ILE A 62 14.53 16.57 -3.87
CA ILE A 62 14.23 15.36 -4.63
C ILE A 62 12.75 15.35 -4.92
N ALA A 63 12.36 14.96 -6.13
CA ALA A 63 10.98 14.66 -6.48
C ALA A 63 10.92 13.30 -7.19
N VAL A 64 9.97 12.45 -6.79
CA VAL A 64 9.75 11.15 -7.40
C VAL A 64 8.29 11.00 -7.77
N GLY A 65 8.03 10.38 -8.92
CA GLY A 65 6.70 10.04 -9.39
C GLY A 65 6.50 8.53 -9.45
N TYR A 66 5.37 8.08 -8.94
CA TYR A 66 4.96 6.68 -8.93
C TYR A 66 3.65 6.50 -9.69
N MET A 67 3.55 5.44 -10.47
CA MET A 67 2.31 4.96 -11.07
C MET A 67 2.13 3.49 -10.71
N ASP A 68 1.01 3.14 -10.08
CA ASP A 68 0.75 1.79 -9.57
C ASP A 68 1.92 1.26 -8.73
N ASP A 69 2.40 2.07 -7.79
CA ASP A 69 3.54 1.83 -6.91
C ASP A 69 4.90 1.65 -7.65
N GLN A 70 4.95 1.88 -8.97
CA GLN A 70 6.17 1.84 -9.75
C GLN A 70 6.77 3.23 -9.90
N LEU A 71 8.03 3.40 -9.48
CA LEU A 71 8.81 4.61 -9.74
C LEU A 71 8.96 4.81 -11.25
N PHE A 72 8.34 5.84 -11.81
CA PHE A 72 8.43 6.11 -13.24
C PHE A 72 9.38 7.25 -13.61
N ALA A 73 9.58 8.21 -12.71
CA ALA A 73 10.49 9.33 -12.95
C ALA A 73 11.03 9.90 -11.63
N GLN A 74 12.23 10.46 -11.69
CA GLN A 74 12.92 11.06 -10.53
C GLN A 74 13.66 12.33 -10.93
N TYR A 75 13.51 13.37 -10.12
CA TYR A 75 14.29 14.60 -10.15
C TYR A 75 15.25 14.66 -8.96
N ASP A 76 16.46 15.12 -9.22
CA ASP A 76 17.48 15.38 -8.20
C ASP A 76 18.09 16.77 -8.44
N SER A 77 18.06 17.63 -7.42
CA SER A 77 18.53 19.00 -7.51
C SER A 77 20.06 19.14 -7.59
N SER A 78 20.82 18.13 -7.19
CA SER A 78 22.28 18.11 -7.32
C SER A 78 22.69 17.94 -8.77
N THR A 79 22.03 17.03 -9.47
CA THR A 79 22.24 16.77 -10.90
C THR A 79 21.44 17.70 -11.80
N ARG A 80 20.37 18.32 -11.26
CA ARG A 80 19.38 19.13 -12.00
C ARG A 80 18.71 18.39 -13.15
N LYS A 81 18.62 17.05 -13.04
CA LYS A 81 18.02 16.21 -14.07
C LYS A 81 16.71 15.61 -13.57
N TYR A 82 15.69 15.63 -14.41
CA TYR A 82 14.50 14.83 -14.28
C TYR A 82 14.61 13.66 -15.26
N GLN A 83 14.64 12.45 -14.73
CA GLN A 83 14.99 11.25 -15.49
C GLN A 83 13.86 10.24 -15.47
N PRO A 84 13.51 9.64 -16.62
CA PRO A 84 12.65 8.47 -16.63
C PRO A 84 13.31 7.30 -15.90
N ARG A 85 12.49 6.51 -15.19
CA ARG A 85 12.88 5.28 -14.49
C ARG A 85 12.26 4.05 -15.11
N VAL A 86 11.40 4.25 -16.10
CA VAL A 86 10.73 3.19 -16.87
C VAL A 86 10.82 3.50 -18.36
N PRO A 87 10.93 2.47 -19.22
CA PRO A 87 11.15 2.67 -20.66
C PRO A 87 10.03 3.44 -21.36
N TRP A 88 8.78 3.30 -20.94
CA TRP A 88 7.65 3.98 -21.57
C TRP A 88 7.67 5.51 -21.34
N MET A 89 8.23 5.96 -20.20
CA MET A 89 8.42 7.42 -19.97
C MET A 89 9.45 8.05 -20.90
N GLY A 90 10.40 7.29 -21.43
CA GLY A 90 11.32 7.79 -22.46
C GLY A 90 10.64 8.16 -23.79
N ARG A 91 9.37 7.77 -23.96
CA ARG A 91 8.56 8.11 -25.16
C ARG A 91 7.63 9.31 -24.95
N VAL A 92 7.60 9.88 -23.75
CA VAL A 92 6.68 10.99 -23.43
C VAL A 92 6.87 12.21 -24.35
N ASP A 93 8.11 12.47 -24.80
CA ASP A 93 8.44 13.56 -25.72
C ASP A 93 7.70 13.47 -27.08
N GLN A 94 7.29 12.25 -27.47
CA GLN A 94 6.53 12.04 -28.71
C GLN A 94 5.09 12.56 -28.59
N PHE A 95 4.56 12.62 -27.36
CA PHE A 95 3.18 13.00 -27.08
C PHE A 95 3.09 14.39 -26.43
N ASP A 96 4.10 14.78 -25.67
CA ASP A 96 4.21 16.07 -24.98
C ASP A 96 5.69 16.54 -25.00
N PRO A 97 6.11 17.21 -26.06
CA PRO A 97 7.52 17.64 -26.22
C PRO A 97 8.00 18.60 -25.14
N GLN A 98 7.10 19.29 -24.43
CA GLN A 98 7.44 20.24 -23.38
C GLN A 98 7.41 19.64 -21.97
N TYR A 99 7.03 18.36 -21.84
CA TYR A 99 6.82 17.70 -20.56
C TYR A 99 8.01 17.87 -19.59
N TRP A 100 9.21 17.53 -20.04
CA TRP A 100 10.41 17.56 -19.19
C TRP A 100 10.77 19.00 -18.78
N ASP A 101 10.70 19.94 -19.68
CA ASP A 101 11.01 21.34 -19.41
C ASP A 101 10.02 21.97 -18.44
N MET A 102 8.73 21.70 -18.61
CA MET A 102 7.69 22.19 -17.70
C MET A 102 7.83 21.63 -16.28
N GLN A 103 8.19 20.34 -16.14
CA GLN A 103 8.47 19.76 -14.84
C GLN A 103 9.71 20.39 -14.19
N LEU A 104 10.79 20.61 -14.95
CA LEU A 104 12.01 21.27 -14.44
C LEU A 104 11.75 22.69 -13.95
N ILE A 105 10.91 23.46 -14.66
CA ILE A 105 10.46 24.79 -14.23
C ILE A 105 9.71 24.68 -12.89
N SER A 106 8.75 23.76 -12.79
CA SER A 106 7.97 23.53 -11.57
C SER A 106 8.89 23.18 -10.38
N PHE A 107 9.81 22.24 -10.56
CA PHE A 107 10.77 21.85 -9.51
C PHE A 107 11.69 22.99 -9.08
N SER A 108 12.12 23.83 -10.04
CA SER A 108 12.94 25.01 -9.74
C SER A 108 12.17 26.02 -8.87
N ILE A 109 10.88 26.22 -9.12
CA ILE A 109 10.01 27.09 -8.31
C ILE A 109 9.85 26.50 -6.91
N THR A 110 9.51 25.22 -6.80
CA THR A 110 9.33 24.51 -5.53
C THR A 110 10.60 24.56 -4.69
N LYS A 111 11.76 24.24 -5.29
CA LYS A 111 13.06 24.32 -4.61
C LYS A 111 13.33 25.69 -3.98
N LYS A 112 12.99 26.79 -4.67
CA LYS A 112 13.19 28.14 -4.16
C LYS A 112 12.29 28.49 -2.96
N GLN A 113 11.20 27.74 -2.77
CA GLN A 113 10.28 27.96 -1.66
C GLN A 113 10.70 27.25 -0.38
N ILE A 114 11.53 26.17 -0.47
CA ILE A 114 11.96 25.36 0.67
C ILE A 114 12.58 26.19 1.80
N PRO A 115 13.60 27.06 1.55
CA PRO A 115 14.18 27.85 2.62
C PRO A 115 13.19 28.81 3.28
N LYS A 116 12.28 29.40 2.49
CA LYS A 116 11.26 30.34 3.01
C LYS A 116 10.28 29.63 3.91
N LEU A 117 9.80 28.45 3.49
CA LEU A 117 8.85 27.66 4.27
C LEU A 117 9.52 27.12 5.55
N ASN A 118 10.76 26.65 5.46
CA ASN A 118 11.51 26.22 6.62
C ASN A 118 11.71 27.36 7.64
N LEU A 119 12.08 28.54 7.15
CA LEU A 119 12.23 29.73 7.99
C LEU A 119 10.92 30.09 8.69
N GLN A 120 9.80 30.05 7.97
CA GLN A 120 8.50 30.33 8.53
C GLN A 120 8.13 29.32 9.62
N ILE A 121 8.27 28.03 9.37
CA ILE A 121 7.98 26.95 10.35
C ILE A 121 8.91 27.07 11.57
N ALA A 122 10.19 27.35 11.39
CA ALA A 122 11.13 27.51 12.48
C ALA A 122 10.80 28.70 13.38
N HIS A 123 10.36 29.82 12.82
CA HIS A 123 9.89 30.95 13.59
C HIS A 123 8.63 30.63 14.43
N GLU A 124 7.71 29.89 13.85
CA GLU A 124 6.46 29.53 14.50
C GLU A 124 6.64 28.54 15.65
N CYS A 125 7.62 27.65 15.49
CA CYS A 125 7.85 26.53 16.42
C CYS A 125 8.66 26.92 17.66
N CYS A 126 9.70 27.71 17.50
CA CYS A 126 10.80 27.79 18.48
C CYS A 126 11.38 29.21 18.64
N GLY A 127 10.83 30.20 17.96
CA GLY A 127 11.21 31.60 18.16
C GLY A 127 10.74 32.09 19.53
N PRO A 128 11.55 32.88 20.27
CA PRO A 128 11.02 33.62 21.41
C PRO A 128 9.83 34.46 20.94
N PRO A 129 8.79 34.67 21.79
CA PRO A 129 7.58 35.41 21.40
C PRO A 129 7.82 36.80 20.83
N ASP A 130 8.99 37.38 21.12
CA ASP A 130 9.39 38.73 20.71
C ASP A 130 10.51 38.71 19.63
N SER A 131 10.76 37.59 18.96
CA SER A 131 11.80 37.53 17.91
C SER A 131 11.40 38.40 16.71
N PRO A 132 12.30 39.25 16.20
CA PRO A 132 12.08 39.96 14.95
C PRO A 132 11.84 38.98 13.79
N PRO A 133 10.98 39.33 12.80
CA PRO A 133 10.70 38.46 11.66
C PRO A 133 11.93 38.10 10.82
N ASP A 134 13.01 38.85 10.96
CA ASP A 134 14.29 38.65 10.26
C ASP A 134 15.35 37.88 11.09
N SER A 135 14.96 37.30 12.25
CA SER A 135 15.89 36.49 13.04
C SER A 135 16.38 35.28 12.24
N PRO A 136 17.66 34.93 12.34
CA PRO A 136 18.19 33.76 11.62
C PRO A 136 17.44 32.50 12.07
N PRO A 137 17.18 31.55 11.14
CA PRO A 137 16.53 30.29 11.47
C PRO A 137 17.34 29.54 12.52
N LEU A 138 16.65 28.75 13.33
CA LEU A 138 17.32 27.82 14.23
C LEU A 138 18.31 26.95 13.43
N PRO A 139 19.57 26.83 13.89
CA PRO A 139 20.51 25.95 13.22
C PRO A 139 20.04 24.52 13.33
N GLY A 140 19.95 23.84 12.21
CA GLY A 140 19.56 22.43 12.15
C GLY A 140 19.15 21.96 10.76
N LEU A 141 19.36 20.68 10.54
CA LEU A 141 18.88 20.00 9.35
C LEU A 141 17.38 19.72 9.52
N HIS A 142 16.56 20.35 8.69
CA HIS A 142 15.12 20.10 8.64
C HIS A 142 14.71 19.52 7.31
N THR A 143 13.68 18.68 7.32
CA THR A 143 13.11 18.07 6.13
C THR A 143 11.64 18.48 5.95
N LEU A 144 11.29 18.80 4.71
CA LEU A 144 9.94 19.10 4.27
C LEU A 144 9.53 18.03 3.26
N GLN A 145 8.37 17.45 3.47
CA GLN A 145 7.86 16.37 2.63
C GLN A 145 6.49 16.77 2.09
N TRP A 146 6.26 16.53 0.79
CA TRP A 146 4.95 16.65 0.15
C TRP A 146 4.60 15.34 -0.50
N MET A 147 3.40 14.89 -0.26
CA MET A 147 2.82 13.72 -0.89
C MET A 147 1.46 14.11 -1.43
N TYR A 148 1.26 13.92 -2.73
CA TYR A 148 -0.03 14.14 -3.36
C TYR A 148 -0.23 13.20 -4.53
N GLY A 149 -1.48 12.88 -4.81
CA GLY A 149 -1.79 11.95 -5.86
C GLY A 149 -3.27 11.64 -5.99
N CYS A 150 -3.60 10.82 -6.97
CA CYS A 150 -4.96 10.40 -7.26
C CYS A 150 -5.04 8.92 -7.58
N GLU A 151 -6.24 8.38 -7.43
CA GLU A 151 -6.59 7.01 -7.74
C GLU A 151 -7.81 6.97 -8.64
N LEU A 152 -7.82 6.03 -9.56
CA LEU A 152 -8.95 5.72 -10.44
C LEU A 152 -9.28 4.25 -10.28
N SER A 153 -10.40 3.96 -9.64
CA SER A 153 -10.90 2.59 -9.49
C SER A 153 -11.56 2.11 -10.77
N GLY A 154 -11.61 0.79 -10.97
CA GLY A 154 -12.20 0.21 -12.16
C GLY A 154 -13.72 0.38 -12.27
N ASP A 155 -14.40 0.77 -11.18
CA ASP A 155 -15.79 1.21 -11.18
C ASP A 155 -15.98 2.67 -11.61
N GLY A 156 -14.86 3.38 -11.89
CA GLY A 156 -14.83 4.79 -12.26
C GLY A 156 -14.77 5.76 -11.08
N SER A 157 -14.77 5.27 -9.83
CA SER A 157 -14.60 6.14 -8.66
C SER A 157 -13.21 6.76 -8.62
N LYS A 158 -13.12 8.00 -8.14
CA LYS A 158 -11.90 8.80 -8.11
C LYS A 158 -11.53 9.11 -6.67
N GLY A 159 -10.30 8.78 -6.28
CA GLY A 159 -9.68 9.17 -5.02
C GLY A 159 -8.62 10.24 -5.23
N GLY A 160 -8.25 10.94 -4.17
CA GLY A 160 -7.13 11.87 -4.20
C GLY A 160 -6.77 12.34 -2.80
N ALA A 161 -5.47 12.53 -2.56
CA ALA A 161 -4.93 12.96 -1.26
C ALA A 161 -3.82 13.99 -1.46
N PHE A 162 -3.69 14.88 -0.49
CA PHE A 162 -2.58 15.83 -0.40
C PHE A 162 -2.17 15.94 1.07
N GLN A 163 -0.91 15.67 1.37
CA GLN A 163 -0.36 15.64 2.72
C GLN A 163 1.03 16.25 2.75
N ASP A 164 1.34 16.91 3.86
CA ASP A 164 2.66 17.44 4.15
C ASP A 164 3.23 16.82 5.41
N GLY A 165 4.54 16.62 5.41
CA GLY A 165 5.34 16.19 6.54
C GLY A 165 6.44 17.20 6.86
N TYR A 166 6.81 17.28 8.13
CA TYR A 166 7.94 18.04 8.63
C TYR A 166 8.77 17.19 9.59
N ASP A 167 10.07 17.08 9.31
CA ASP A 167 11.01 16.24 10.08
C ASP A 167 10.52 14.79 10.28
N GLY A 168 9.94 14.21 9.20
CA GLY A 168 9.47 12.83 9.17
C GLY A 168 8.18 12.59 9.94
N ARG A 169 7.46 13.63 10.36
CA ARG A 169 6.16 13.56 11.04
C ARG A 169 5.07 14.20 10.21
N ASP A 170 3.85 13.72 10.39
CA ASP A 170 2.67 14.34 9.76
C ASP A 170 2.55 15.80 10.21
N PHE A 171 2.29 16.68 9.26
CA PHE A 171 2.22 18.12 9.47
C PHE A 171 0.86 18.69 9.08
N LEU A 172 0.49 18.61 7.81
CA LEU A 172 -0.80 19.05 7.29
C LEU A 172 -1.43 17.98 6.41
N SER A 173 -2.73 17.81 6.46
CA SER A 173 -3.48 17.04 5.51
C SER A 173 -4.68 17.81 4.98
N PHE A 174 -4.99 17.63 3.69
CA PHE A 174 -6.09 18.30 3.00
C PHE A 174 -7.32 17.41 2.95
N ASP A 175 -8.43 17.93 3.43
CA ASP A 175 -9.75 17.36 3.24
C ASP A 175 -10.42 18.02 2.02
N LYS A 176 -10.50 17.28 0.93
CA LYS A 176 -11.06 17.76 -0.34
C LYS A 176 -12.57 17.90 -0.32
N GLU A 177 -13.27 17.25 0.60
CA GLU A 177 -14.73 17.33 0.71
C GLU A 177 -15.16 18.61 1.43
N THR A 178 -14.48 18.95 2.52
CA THR A 178 -14.74 20.16 3.28
C THR A 178 -13.92 21.37 2.83
N LEU A 179 -12.93 21.17 1.95
CA LEU A 179 -11.96 22.17 1.49
C LEU A 179 -11.15 22.79 2.63
N THR A 180 -10.87 22.01 3.66
CA THR A 180 -10.15 22.48 4.85
C THR A 180 -8.83 21.72 5.03
N TRP A 181 -7.92 22.32 5.78
CA TRP A 181 -6.67 21.72 6.17
C TRP A 181 -6.72 21.24 7.61
N THR A 182 -6.26 20.04 7.87
CA THR A 182 -6.08 19.52 9.22
C THR A 182 -4.62 19.65 9.63
N ALA A 183 -4.36 20.48 10.65
CA ALA A 183 -3.05 20.58 11.28
C ALA A 183 -2.89 19.44 12.29
N VAL A 184 -1.97 18.53 12.04
CA VAL A 184 -1.67 17.40 12.93
C VAL A 184 -0.79 17.83 14.09
N ASP A 185 0.07 18.84 13.86
CA ASP A 185 0.97 19.42 14.84
C ASP A 185 0.60 20.89 15.09
N VAL A 186 0.82 21.37 16.33
CA VAL A 186 0.58 22.78 16.70
C VAL A 186 1.39 23.73 15.81
N ARG A 187 2.58 23.33 15.39
CA ARG A 187 3.44 24.07 14.46
C ARG A 187 2.83 24.28 13.09
N ALA A 188 1.87 23.44 12.70
CA ALA A 188 1.19 23.53 11.41
C ALA A 188 0.05 24.55 11.41
N GLN A 189 -0.37 25.09 12.56
CA GLN A 189 -1.53 25.97 12.67
C GLN A 189 -1.40 27.24 11.84
N LEU A 190 -0.25 27.89 11.90
CA LEU A 190 -0.05 29.14 11.14
C LEU A 190 0.05 28.85 9.64
N THR A 191 0.71 27.76 9.24
CA THR A 191 0.72 27.32 7.85
C THR A 191 -0.69 27.02 7.35
N LYS A 192 -1.51 26.35 8.16
CA LYS A 192 -2.94 26.13 7.88
C LYS A 192 -3.66 27.46 7.63
N TRP A 193 -3.59 28.41 8.56
CA TRP A 193 -4.23 29.70 8.42
C TRP A 193 -3.78 30.47 7.18
N ASN A 194 -2.47 30.44 6.90
CA ASN A 194 -1.90 31.09 5.72
C ASN A 194 -2.39 30.45 4.40
N TRP A 195 -2.66 29.14 4.39
CA TRP A 195 -3.15 28.46 3.21
C TRP A 195 -4.65 28.64 3.04
N GLU A 196 -5.41 28.61 4.12
CA GLU A 196 -6.84 28.86 4.13
C GLU A 196 -7.17 30.33 3.78
N ALA A 197 -6.30 31.27 4.14
CA ALA A 197 -6.44 32.68 3.78
C ALA A 197 -6.18 32.97 2.28
N LYS A 198 -5.55 32.05 1.54
CA LYS A 198 -5.29 32.24 0.11
C LYS A 198 -6.56 31.98 -0.71
N PRO A 199 -7.06 32.97 -1.45
CA PRO A 199 -8.26 32.79 -2.25
C PRO A 199 -8.08 31.64 -3.27
N ASN A 200 -9.08 30.78 -3.33
CA ASN A 200 -9.14 29.65 -4.28
C ASN A 200 -8.01 28.59 -4.17
N PHE A 201 -7.17 28.62 -3.11
CA PHE A 201 -6.07 27.65 -3.01
C PHE A 201 -6.61 26.23 -2.80
N ALA A 202 -7.53 26.03 -1.87
CA ALA A 202 -8.18 24.75 -1.61
C ALA A 202 -8.91 24.21 -2.87
N TRP A 203 -9.63 25.09 -3.58
CA TRP A 203 -10.28 24.75 -4.84
C TRP A 203 -9.30 24.30 -5.94
N LYS A 204 -8.15 24.94 -6.04
CA LYS A 204 -7.11 24.54 -7.00
C LYS A 204 -6.54 23.16 -6.68
N ILE A 205 -6.31 22.86 -5.39
CA ILE A 205 -5.85 21.53 -4.98
C ILE A 205 -6.91 20.48 -5.29
N LYS A 206 -8.18 20.74 -4.95
CA LYS A 206 -9.28 19.84 -5.29
C LYS A 206 -9.37 19.59 -6.79
N ALA A 207 -9.41 20.63 -7.62
CA ALA A 207 -9.47 20.50 -9.08
C ALA A 207 -8.28 19.70 -9.62
N TYR A 208 -7.08 19.94 -9.08
CA TYR A 208 -5.92 19.15 -9.46
C TYR A 208 -6.11 17.67 -9.13
N LEU A 209 -6.56 17.31 -7.91
CA LEU A 209 -6.70 15.92 -7.47
C LEU A 209 -7.80 15.16 -8.25
N GLU A 210 -8.92 15.82 -8.54
CA GLU A 210 -10.10 15.20 -9.14
C GLU A 210 -10.13 15.25 -10.68
N GLU A 211 -9.40 16.17 -11.29
CA GLU A 211 -9.41 16.40 -12.74
C GLU A 211 -8.02 16.21 -13.35
N GLU A 212 -7.07 17.15 -13.12
CA GLU A 212 -5.77 17.13 -13.81
C GLU A 212 -4.94 15.88 -13.52
N CYS A 213 -4.93 15.42 -12.26
CA CYS A 213 -4.21 14.22 -11.83
C CYS A 213 -4.80 12.97 -12.50
N ILE A 214 -6.14 12.86 -12.54
CA ILE A 214 -6.83 11.74 -13.17
C ILE A 214 -6.57 11.73 -14.70
N GLU A 215 -6.65 12.88 -15.36
CA GLU A 215 -6.31 12.97 -16.79
C GLU A 215 -4.86 12.60 -17.07
N ARG A 216 -3.94 13.02 -16.19
CA ARG A 216 -2.51 12.67 -16.27
C ARG A 216 -2.32 11.17 -16.07
N LEU A 217 -2.97 10.56 -15.08
CA LEU A 217 -2.97 9.12 -14.84
C LEU A 217 -3.44 8.36 -16.09
N GLN A 218 -4.56 8.76 -16.67
CA GLN A 218 -5.10 8.13 -17.88
C GLN A 218 -4.15 8.23 -19.08
N ARG A 219 -3.50 9.39 -19.25
CA ARG A 219 -2.47 9.57 -20.29
C ARG A 219 -1.27 8.64 -20.08
N TYR A 220 -0.77 8.54 -18.86
CA TYR A 220 0.36 7.66 -18.53
C TYR A 220 0.00 6.19 -18.69
N LEU A 221 -1.20 5.78 -18.32
CA LEU A 221 -1.72 4.45 -18.62
C LEU A 221 -1.75 4.19 -20.13
N GLY A 222 -2.11 5.20 -20.95
CA GLY A 222 -2.05 5.12 -22.41
C GLY A 222 -0.62 4.93 -22.94
N TYR A 223 0.35 5.70 -22.43
CA TYR A 223 1.77 5.60 -22.84
C TYR A 223 2.40 4.27 -22.44
N GLY A 224 2.01 3.77 -21.27
CA GLY A 224 2.48 2.51 -20.72
C GLY A 224 1.69 1.28 -21.17
N LYS A 225 0.61 1.43 -21.96
CA LYS A 225 -0.36 0.37 -22.25
C LYS A 225 0.27 -0.93 -22.71
N GLU A 226 1.19 -0.89 -23.65
CA GLU A 226 1.90 -2.08 -24.13
C GLU A 226 2.75 -2.72 -23.02
N PHE A 227 3.41 -1.89 -22.22
CA PHE A 227 4.26 -2.32 -21.11
C PHE A 227 3.44 -2.89 -19.96
N LEU A 228 2.32 -2.24 -19.64
CA LEU A 228 1.35 -2.68 -18.64
C LEU A 228 0.59 -3.92 -19.11
N LEU A 229 0.32 -4.06 -20.41
CA LEU A 229 -0.30 -5.27 -20.99
C LEU A 229 0.67 -6.46 -20.97
N LEU A 230 1.94 -6.26 -21.24
CA LEU A 230 2.97 -7.30 -21.10
C LEU A 230 3.16 -7.71 -19.64
N ARG A 231 2.94 -6.80 -18.69
CA ARG A 231 2.93 -7.04 -17.23
C ARG A 231 1.60 -7.55 -16.68
N ARG A 232 0.48 -7.35 -17.39
CA ARG A 232 -0.86 -7.78 -16.98
C ARG A 232 -1.09 -9.29 -16.98
N GLY A 233 -0.07 -10.11 -17.29
CA GLY A 233 -0.10 -11.50 -16.90
C GLY A 233 -0.17 -11.57 -15.37
N VAL A 234 -1.30 -12.07 -14.85
CA VAL A 234 -1.40 -12.37 -13.42
C VAL A 234 -0.22 -13.26 -13.05
N GLN A 235 0.65 -12.77 -12.17
CA GLN A 235 1.84 -13.52 -11.71
C GLN A 235 1.54 -14.09 -10.33
N PRO A 236 1.55 -15.40 -10.17
CA PRO A 236 1.32 -16.02 -8.87
C PRO A 236 2.49 -15.73 -7.92
N PRO A 237 2.24 -15.64 -6.61
CA PRO A 237 3.29 -15.50 -5.63
C PRO A 237 4.16 -16.76 -5.57
N GLU A 238 5.47 -16.57 -5.46
CA GLU A 238 6.35 -17.59 -4.91
C GLU A 238 6.31 -17.49 -3.39
N VAL A 239 5.86 -18.56 -2.72
CA VAL A 239 5.66 -18.57 -1.28
C VAL A 239 6.68 -19.46 -0.60
N LYS A 240 7.34 -18.93 0.43
CA LYS A 240 8.34 -19.64 1.21
C LYS A 240 8.07 -19.47 2.70
N VAL A 241 8.16 -20.58 3.44
CA VAL A 241 8.11 -20.58 4.90
C VAL A 241 9.50 -20.88 5.44
N THR A 242 9.99 -19.98 6.28
CA THR A 242 11.31 -20.12 6.94
C THR A 242 11.14 -20.04 8.46
N ARG A 243 12.18 -20.45 9.17
CA ARG A 243 12.24 -20.40 10.62
C ARG A 243 13.41 -19.51 11.04
N GLN A 244 13.16 -18.64 12.00
CA GLN A 244 14.19 -17.86 12.69
C GLN A 244 14.20 -18.29 14.16
N LYS A 245 15.39 -18.47 14.72
CA LYS A 245 15.55 -18.72 16.15
C LYS A 245 15.40 -17.39 16.89
N SER A 246 14.54 -17.37 17.91
CA SER A 246 14.44 -16.24 18.83
C SER A 246 15.67 -16.20 19.76
N SER A 247 15.88 -15.09 20.43
CA SER A 247 16.87 -14.96 21.50
C SER A 247 16.49 -15.75 22.76
N THR A 248 15.25 -16.18 22.88
CA THR A 248 14.74 -17.06 23.94
C THR A 248 14.65 -18.49 23.42
N GLU A 249 15.14 -19.48 24.19
CA GLU A 249 15.23 -20.88 23.77
C GLU A 249 13.84 -21.54 23.56
N ASP A 250 12.79 -20.98 24.17
CA ASP A 250 11.45 -21.55 24.20
C ASP A 250 10.54 -21.07 23.05
N VAL A 251 11.00 -20.14 22.21
CA VAL A 251 10.17 -19.55 21.14
C VAL A 251 10.92 -19.53 19.82
N GLU A 252 10.25 -19.94 18.74
CA GLU A 252 10.73 -19.82 17.37
C GLU A 252 9.78 -18.91 16.58
N THR A 253 10.33 -18.07 15.69
CA THR A 253 9.52 -17.27 14.77
C THR A 253 9.42 -17.97 13.42
N LEU A 254 8.21 -18.31 12.99
CA LEU A 254 7.94 -18.72 11.62
C LEU A 254 7.72 -17.50 10.74
N VAL A 255 8.36 -17.49 9.59
CA VAL A 255 8.27 -16.39 8.61
C VAL A 255 7.72 -16.93 7.30
N CYS A 256 6.58 -16.42 6.88
CA CYS A 256 6.02 -16.68 5.57
C CYS A 256 6.29 -15.47 4.67
N GLN A 257 6.93 -15.71 3.53
CA GLN A 257 7.23 -14.69 2.53
C GLN A 257 6.56 -15.09 1.22
N ALA A 258 5.75 -14.18 0.68
CA ALA A 258 5.20 -14.29 -0.66
C ALA A 258 5.83 -13.17 -1.51
N HIS A 259 6.42 -13.49 -2.64
CA HIS A 259 7.09 -12.50 -3.50
C HIS A 259 6.86 -12.77 -4.98
N GLY A 260 7.12 -11.75 -5.81
CA GLY A 260 7.03 -11.85 -7.27
C GLY A 260 5.61 -11.87 -7.81
N PHE A 261 4.59 -11.53 -7.01
CA PHE A 261 3.20 -11.58 -7.43
C PHE A 261 2.72 -10.26 -8.05
N TYR A 262 1.74 -10.38 -8.94
CA TYR A 262 0.99 -9.28 -9.52
C TYR A 262 -0.43 -9.75 -9.88
N PRO A 263 -1.49 -8.97 -9.60
CA PRO A 263 -1.52 -7.65 -8.98
C PRO A 263 -1.21 -7.67 -7.45
N LYS A 264 -1.28 -6.50 -6.79
CA LYS A 264 -0.89 -6.33 -5.38
C LYS A 264 -1.88 -6.94 -4.38
N GLU A 265 -3.11 -7.18 -4.81
CA GLU A 265 -4.17 -7.76 -3.98
C GLU A 265 -3.83 -9.21 -3.64
N ILE A 266 -3.58 -9.46 -2.36
CA ILE A 266 -3.22 -10.77 -1.84
C ILE A 266 -3.83 -10.97 -0.45
N GLU A 267 -4.39 -12.13 -0.20
CA GLU A 267 -4.77 -12.56 1.13
C GLU A 267 -3.72 -13.56 1.65
N ALA A 268 -3.05 -13.20 2.73
CA ALA A 268 -2.06 -14.04 3.38
C ALA A 268 -2.33 -14.07 4.89
N THR A 269 -2.36 -15.26 5.49
CA THR A 269 -2.65 -15.44 6.91
C THR A 269 -2.00 -16.71 7.44
N TRP A 270 -1.70 -16.73 8.74
CA TRP A 270 -1.35 -17.96 9.42
C TRP A 270 -2.59 -18.73 9.81
N THR A 271 -2.50 -20.05 9.79
CA THR A 271 -3.50 -20.99 10.33
C THR A 271 -2.84 -21.95 11.29
N LYS A 272 -3.52 -22.28 12.42
CA LYS A 272 -3.14 -23.33 13.36
C LYS A 272 -4.24 -24.39 13.34
N ASP A 273 -3.91 -25.64 13.06
CA ASP A 273 -4.87 -26.75 12.90
C ASP A 273 -6.02 -26.43 11.92
N GLY A 274 -5.71 -25.69 10.86
CA GLY A 274 -6.69 -25.28 9.84
C GLY A 274 -7.57 -24.08 10.20
N GLN A 275 -7.48 -23.56 11.42
CA GLN A 275 -8.19 -22.37 11.86
C GLN A 275 -7.31 -21.12 11.69
N ARG A 276 -7.91 -19.98 11.34
CA ARG A 276 -7.19 -18.69 11.20
C ARG A 276 -6.54 -18.32 12.53
N TRP A 277 -5.24 -18.02 12.48
CA TRP A 277 -4.41 -17.66 13.61
C TRP A 277 -4.03 -16.19 13.54
N GLU A 278 -4.50 -15.40 14.48
CA GLU A 278 -4.25 -13.95 14.53
C GLU A 278 -3.40 -13.53 15.74
N HIS A 279 -3.22 -14.44 16.70
CA HIS A 279 -2.43 -14.17 17.89
C HIS A 279 -0.93 -14.16 17.56
N GLU A 280 -0.20 -13.22 18.13
CA GLU A 280 1.26 -13.11 18.00
C GLU A 280 1.72 -13.09 16.52
N THR A 281 0.87 -12.53 15.65
CA THR A 281 1.13 -12.44 14.22
C THR A 281 1.45 -11.00 13.85
N PHE A 282 2.62 -10.78 13.25
CA PHE A 282 2.95 -9.53 12.58
C PHE A 282 2.83 -9.72 11.07
N ARG A 283 2.17 -8.79 10.41
CA ARG A 283 2.04 -8.74 8.95
C ARG A 283 2.64 -7.45 8.42
N SER A 284 3.59 -7.52 7.49
CA SER A 284 4.09 -6.35 6.79
C SER A 284 3.01 -5.76 5.87
N ARG A 285 3.21 -4.54 5.42
CA ARG A 285 2.45 -4.02 4.27
C ARG A 285 2.93 -4.72 3.01
N VAL A 286 2.05 -4.83 2.01
CA VAL A 286 2.46 -5.22 0.65
C VAL A 286 3.37 -4.12 0.11
N ALA A 287 4.55 -4.49 -0.37
CA ALA A 287 5.54 -3.56 -0.87
C ALA A 287 5.98 -3.92 -2.30
N PRO A 288 6.30 -2.93 -3.14
CA PRO A 288 6.69 -3.17 -4.53
C PRO A 288 8.15 -3.61 -4.64
N ASN A 289 8.41 -4.51 -5.58
CA ASN A 289 9.75 -4.86 -6.05
C ASN A 289 10.18 -3.89 -7.19
N PRO A 290 11.50 -3.75 -7.44
CA PRO A 290 12.00 -2.91 -8.54
C PRO A 290 11.50 -3.34 -9.93
N ASP A 291 11.16 -4.61 -10.09
CA ASP A 291 10.60 -5.15 -11.34
C ASP A 291 9.09 -4.92 -11.47
N GLY A 292 8.43 -4.34 -10.43
CA GLY A 292 7.01 -3.99 -10.36
C GLY A 292 6.10 -5.13 -9.97
N THR A 293 6.63 -6.24 -9.52
CA THR A 293 5.91 -7.22 -8.74
C THR A 293 5.87 -6.78 -7.27
N TYR A 294 5.18 -7.55 -6.44
CA TYR A 294 5.00 -7.20 -5.04
C TYR A 294 5.52 -8.31 -4.12
N TYR A 295 5.73 -7.95 -2.86
CA TYR A 295 6.06 -8.89 -1.81
C TYR A 295 5.34 -8.55 -0.50
N ILE A 296 5.17 -9.56 0.34
CA ILE A 296 4.63 -9.45 1.70
C ILE A 296 5.30 -10.49 2.60
N SER A 297 5.45 -10.17 3.88
CA SER A 297 5.97 -11.08 4.90
C SER A 297 5.05 -11.13 6.10
N LEU A 298 4.82 -12.35 6.61
CA LEU A 298 4.06 -12.61 7.84
C LEU A 298 4.95 -13.35 8.82
N TYR A 299 4.86 -12.97 10.07
CA TYR A 299 5.61 -13.53 11.18
C TYR A 299 4.65 -14.05 12.23
N THR A 300 4.95 -15.18 12.84
CA THR A 300 4.25 -15.66 14.02
C THR A 300 5.21 -16.39 14.93
N ASP A 301 5.10 -16.11 16.22
CA ASP A 301 5.88 -16.80 17.22
C ASP A 301 5.18 -18.09 17.63
N VAL A 302 5.96 -19.16 17.76
CA VAL A 302 5.44 -20.51 18.02
C VAL A 302 6.35 -21.25 18.99
N GLU A 303 5.77 -22.13 19.78
CA GLU A 303 6.53 -23.12 20.54
C GLU A 303 7.14 -24.14 19.57
N PRO A 304 8.43 -24.51 19.72
CA PRO A 304 9.11 -25.42 18.79
C PRO A 304 8.39 -26.74 18.55
N GLU A 305 7.71 -27.26 19.59
CA GLU A 305 6.96 -28.52 19.53
C GLU A 305 5.66 -28.42 18.72
N GLU A 306 5.04 -27.24 18.69
CA GLU A 306 3.78 -26.96 18.00
C GLU A 306 3.95 -26.50 16.55
N ARG A 307 5.16 -26.17 16.10
CA ARG A 307 5.41 -25.56 14.77
C ARG A 307 4.79 -26.33 13.61
N GLY A 308 4.68 -27.63 13.70
CA GLY A 308 4.06 -28.49 12.68
C GLY A 308 2.55 -28.28 12.49
N ARG A 309 1.89 -27.60 13.42
CA ARG A 309 0.47 -27.28 13.40
C ARG A 309 0.17 -26.02 12.60
N TYR A 310 1.21 -25.20 12.33
CA TYR A 310 1.07 -23.91 11.65
C TYR A 310 1.27 -24.05 10.16
N ARG A 311 0.43 -23.36 9.40
CA ARG A 311 0.55 -23.23 7.94
C ARG A 311 0.32 -21.79 7.51
N CYS A 312 1.12 -21.32 6.58
CA CYS A 312 0.87 -20.07 5.89
C CYS A 312 -0.10 -20.33 4.75
N ARG A 313 -1.27 -19.72 4.82
CA ARG A 313 -2.28 -19.74 3.75
C ARG A 313 -2.17 -18.47 2.93
N VAL A 314 -2.02 -18.61 1.61
CA VAL A 314 -1.93 -17.51 0.66
C VAL A 314 -2.96 -17.72 -0.44
N ASP A 315 -3.77 -16.70 -0.70
CA ASP A 315 -4.72 -16.63 -1.80
C ASP A 315 -4.41 -15.43 -2.69
N HIS A 316 -4.41 -15.65 -4.00
CA HIS A 316 -4.06 -14.65 -4.98
C HIS A 316 -4.68 -14.99 -6.34
N ALA A 317 -5.02 -13.97 -7.13
CA ALA A 317 -5.62 -14.14 -8.45
C ALA A 317 -4.81 -15.02 -9.42
N GLY A 318 -3.49 -15.16 -9.20
CA GLY A 318 -2.58 -16.01 -9.98
C GLY A 318 -2.54 -17.47 -9.56
N LEU A 319 -3.22 -17.83 -8.48
CA LEU A 319 -3.26 -19.20 -7.98
C LEU A 319 -4.59 -19.85 -8.38
N SER A 320 -4.55 -21.08 -8.87
CA SER A 320 -5.76 -21.85 -9.17
C SER A 320 -6.56 -22.23 -7.93
N GLN A 321 -5.90 -22.29 -6.79
CA GLN A 321 -6.46 -22.52 -5.46
C GLN A 321 -5.51 -21.93 -4.41
N PRO A 322 -6.01 -21.55 -3.22
CA PRO A 322 -5.18 -21.07 -2.14
C PRO A 322 -4.07 -22.06 -1.77
N LEU A 323 -2.85 -21.55 -1.59
CA LEU A 323 -1.72 -22.34 -1.09
C LEU A 323 -1.78 -22.41 0.44
N ALA A 324 -1.35 -23.56 1.01
CA ALA A 324 -1.18 -23.74 2.44
C ALA A 324 0.15 -24.45 2.69
N LEU A 325 1.19 -23.70 3.09
CA LEU A 325 2.55 -24.21 3.27
C LEU A 325 2.91 -24.25 4.76
N ALA A 326 3.52 -25.37 5.18
CA ALA A 326 4.17 -25.49 6.48
C ALA A 326 5.66 -25.21 6.33
N TRP A 327 6.32 -24.95 7.45
CA TRP A 327 7.78 -24.98 7.48
C TRP A 327 8.23 -26.45 7.29
N GLU A 328 9.09 -26.65 6.31
CA GLU A 328 9.77 -27.94 6.10
C GLU A 328 11.21 -27.78 6.58
N GLY A 329 11.63 -28.62 7.53
CA GLY A 329 13.01 -28.67 7.99
C GLY A 329 13.98 -29.01 6.87
N PRO A 330 15.29 -28.74 7.03
CA PRO A 330 16.30 -29.15 6.08
C PRO A 330 16.18 -30.65 5.84
N VAL A 331 16.28 -31.07 4.55
CA VAL A 331 16.19 -32.46 4.12
C VAL A 331 17.29 -33.27 4.83
N GLY A 332 16.94 -33.90 5.95
CA GLY A 332 17.88 -34.61 6.84
C GLY A 332 17.41 -34.81 8.27
N GLU A 333 16.57 -33.87 8.79
CA GLU A 333 15.93 -34.03 10.10
C GLU A 333 14.55 -34.69 10.01
N ARG A 334 14.43 -35.80 9.31
CA ARG A 334 13.29 -36.68 9.49
C ARG A 334 13.45 -37.36 10.86
N GLN A 335 12.51 -37.09 11.75
CA GLN A 335 12.36 -37.73 13.05
C GLN A 335 12.75 -39.20 13.00
N LEU A 336 13.81 -39.54 13.68
CA LEU A 336 13.96 -40.89 14.23
C LEU A 336 12.83 -41.01 15.26
N GLY A 337 11.74 -41.64 14.81
CA GLY A 337 10.65 -42.02 15.71
C GLY A 337 11.25 -42.79 16.88
N ARG A 338 10.83 -42.49 18.07
CA ARG A 338 10.99 -43.34 19.23
C ARG A 338 10.45 -44.74 18.87
N GLY A 339 11.34 -45.60 18.39
CA GLY A 339 11.09 -47.03 18.36
C GLY A 339 11.22 -47.56 19.78
N GLU A 340 10.16 -48.17 20.22
CA GLU A 340 10.11 -48.95 21.44
C GLU A 340 11.32 -49.91 21.49
N GLY A 341 11.98 -49.90 22.65
CA GLY A 341 13.09 -50.78 22.95
C GLY A 341 12.66 -52.22 22.90
N THR A 342 13.24 -53.00 22.03
CA THR A 342 13.40 -54.46 22.22
C THR A 342 14.89 -54.73 22.42
N ASP A 343 15.15 -55.05 23.66
CA ASP A 343 16.37 -55.62 24.20
C ASP A 343 16.76 -56.89 23.40
N TRP A 344 17.95 -56.88 22.78
CA TRP A 344 18.61 -58.09 22.34
C TRP A 344 20.10 -58.02 22.71
N GLY A 345 20.44 -59.01 23.50
CA GLY A 345 21.66 -59.28 24.23
C GLY A 345 22.95 -59.22 23.45
N LEU A 346 23.96 -58.96 24.22
CA LEU A 346 25.41 -59.14 23.95
C LEU A 346 25.74 -60.43 23.18
N ASP A 347 26.51 -60.28 22.14
CA ASP A 347 27.57 -61.26 21.88
C ASP A 347 28.84 -60.58 21.34
N SER A 348 29.90 -60.84 22.07
CA SER A 348 31.25 -60.37 21.84
C SER A 348 31.96 -61.30 20.84
N GLY A 349 32.23 -60.81 19.66
CA GLY A 349 33.03 -61.50 18.64
C GLY A 349 34.09 -60.61 18.02
N LYS A 350 35.34 -60.75 18.46
CA LYS A 350 36.55 -60.22 17.82
C LYS A 350 36.66 -60.78 16.40
N LEU A 351 37.00 -59.96 15.42
CA LEU A 351 37.82 -60.41 14.31
C LEU A 351 38.61 -59.26 13.68
N SER A 352 39.89 -59.55 13.51
CA SER A 352 40.99 -58.72 13.04
C SER A 352 41.01 -58.54 11.54
N PHE A 353 41.68 -57.48 11.09
CA PHE A 353 42.06 -57.17 9.73
C PHE A 353 43.06 -58.24 9.13
N PRO A 354 43.19 -58.29 7.81
CA PRO A 354 44.29 -57.56 7.15
C PRO A 354 43.85 -56.48 6.23
#